data_caa08cf78f923888b55085e4e3285833
#
_entry.id   caa08cf78f923888b55085e4e3285833
#
_cell.length_a   1.000
_cell.length_b   1.000
_cell.length_c   1.000
_cell.angle_alpha   90.00
_cell.angle_beta   90.00
_cell.angle_gamma   90.00
#
_symmetry.space_group_name_H-M   'P 1'
#
loop_
_entity.id
_entity.type
_entity.pdbx_description
1 polymer ?
#
loop_
_entity_poly.entity_id
_entity_poly.type
_entity_poly.pdbx_seq_one_letter_code
_entity_poly.pdbx_strand_id
1 'polypeptide(L)'
;LLTVEEATSHWDCLDAADAIIMGAPTYMGSLSAPFKSFMDATSHVQYAEKRWDGKIAAGFTNGGSRGGDKQNSLIQLITFAAQHQMHWVGLGLSYGNNRSNTNDEILNRDTYSLGMVGQSNIDQGSEVAPPSSD
;
A
#
# COMPACT_ATOMS: atom_id res chain seq x y z
N LEU A 1 6.20 -13.00 2.85
CA LEU A 1 5.11 -12.38 2.10
C LEU A 1 3.86 -13.24 2.26
N LEU A 2 2.75 -12.63 2.59
CA LEU A 2 1.44 -13.28 2.70
C LEU A 2 0.46 -12.58 1.75
N THR A 3 -0.42 -13.33 1.12
CA THR A 3 -1.62 -12.76 0.53
C THR A 3 -2.61 -12.35 1.64
N VAL A 4 -3.60 -11.52 1.33
CA VAL A 4 -4.60 -11.14 2.35
C VAL A 4 -5.44 -12.32 2.82
N GLU A 5 -5.63 -13.32 1.96
CA GLU A 5 -6.31 -14.57 2.31
C GLU A 5 -5.46 -15.42 3.28
N GLU A 6 -4.17 -15.52 3.03
CA GLU A 6 -3.24 -16.22 3.93
C GLU A 6 -3.08 -15.47 5.25
N ALA A 7 -3.04 -14.14 5.22
CA ALA A 7 -2.88 -13.30 6.41
C ALA A 7 -3.96 -13.58 7.47
N THR A 8 -5.19 -13.82 7.05
CA THR A 8 -6.30 -14.15 7.98
C THR A 8 -6.19 -15.52 8.63
N SER A 9 -5.27 -16.35 8.16
CA SER A 9 -4.96 -17.67 8.76
C SER A 9 -3.61 -17.68 9.51
N HIS A 10 -2.86 -16.57 9.48
CA HIS A 10 -1.51 -16.43 10.04
C HIS A 10 -1.38 -15.20 10.92
N TRP A 11 -2.37 -14.94 11.77
CA TRP A 11 -2.37 -13.78 12.68
C TRP A 11 -1.14 -13.75 13.59
N ASP A 12 -0.66 -14.90 14.04
CA ASP A 12 0.53 -15.05 14.84
C ASP A 12 1.80 -14.48 14.18
N CYS A 13 1.94 -14.66 12.87
CA CYS A 13 3.04 -14.06 12.11
C CYS A 13 2.96 -12.53 12.10
N LEU A 14 1.76 -11.97 11.91
CA LEU A 14 1.56 -10.51 11.92
C LEU A 14 1.72 -9.95 13.33
N ASP A 15 1.24 -10.65 14.33
CA ASP A 15 1.33 -10.25 15.73
C ASP A 15 2.79 -10.29 16.24
N ALA A 16 3.62 -11.20 15.71
CA ALA A 16 5.04 -11.31 16.06
C ALA A 16 5.95 -10.34 15.27
N ALA A 17 5.48 -9.77 14.17
CA ALA A 17 6.30 -8.87 13.34
C ALA A 17 6.53 -7.52 14.02
N ASP A 18 7.71 -6.94 13.86
CA ASP A 18 8.03 -5.57 14.30
C ASP A 18 7.49 -4.51 13.32
N ALA A 19 7.30 -4.90 12.08
CA ALA A 19 6.82 -4.02 11.01
C ALA A 19 5.89 -4.76 10.05
N ILE A 20 4.86 -4.07 9.54
CA ILE A 20 3.91 -4.60 8.56
C ILE A 20 3.89 -3.66 7.35
N ILE A 21 4.28 -4.19 6.18
CA ILE A 21 4.17 -3.47 4.91
C ILE A 21 2.91 -3.97 4.21
N MET A 22 2.00 -3.06 3.92
CA MET A 22 0.68 -3.34 3.39
C MET A 22 0.58 -2.94 1.91
N GLY A 23 0.13 -3.86 1.07
CA GLY A 23 -0.04 -3.59 -0.36
C GLY A 23 -1.38 -4.05 -0.89
N ALA A 24 -2.03 -3.22 -1.68
CA ALA A 24 -3.27 -3.58 -2.36
C ALA A 24 -3.44 -2.77 -3.65
N PRO A 25 -4.08 -3.32 -4.69
CA PRO A 25 -4.41 -2.55 -5.87
C PRO A 25 -5.47 -1.49 -5.56
N THR A 26 -5.42 -0.38 -6.31
CA THR A 26 -6.48 0.62 -6.31
C THR A 26 -7.53 0.22 -7.35
N TYR A 27 -8.71 -0.13 -6.88
CA TYR A 27 -9.87 -0.45 -7.69
C TYR A 27 -11.01 0.53 -7.38
N MET A 28 -11.55 1.18 -8.41
CA MET A 28 -12.63 2.18 -8.27
C MET A 28 -12.32 3.26 -7.24
N GLY A 29 -11.05 3.71 -7.21
CA GLY A 29 -10.59 4.78 -6.33
C GLY A 29 -10.32 4.37 -4.87
N SER A 30 -10.28 3.08 -4.55
CA SER A 30 -10.16 2.57 -3.19
C SER A 30 -9.29 1.31 -3.13
N LEU A 31 -8.94 0.86 -1.93
CA LEU A 31 -8.35 -0.46 -1.71
C LEU A 31 -9.31 -1.56 -2.19
N SER A 32 -8.75 -2.65 -2.70
CA SER A 32 -9.52 -3.79 -3.17
C SER A 32 -10.41 -4.41 -2.08
N ALA A 33 -11.53 -5.00 -2.48
CA ALA A 33 -12.47 -5.63 -1.54
C ALA A 33 -11.83 -6.72 -0.66
N PRO A 34 -10.95 -7.62 -1.15
CA PRO A 34 -10.25 -8.55 -0.28
C PRO A 34 -9.42 -7.87 0.81
N PHE A 35 -8.72 -6.77 0.47
CA PHE A 35 -7.95 -6.03 1.46
C PHE A 35 -8.86 -5.36 2.50
N LYS A 36 -9.99 -4.81 2.08
CA LYS A 36 -10.97 -4.23 3.02
C LYS A 36 -11.54 -5.30 3.96
N SER A 37 -11.81 -6.51 3.45
CA SER A 37 -12.25 -7.63 4.28
C SER A 37 -11.20 -8.04 5.31
N PHE A 38 -9.91 -8.05 4.93
CA PHE A 38 -8.81 -8.24 5.88
C PHE A 38 -8.79 -7.14 6.95
N MET A 39 -8.91 -5.86 6.57
CA MET A 39 -8.98 -4.76 7.54
C MET A 39 -10.11 -4.98 8.55
N ASP A 40 -11.31 -5.36 8.07
CA ASP A 40 -12.46 -5.60 8.93
C ASP A 40 -12.22 -6.78 9.89
N ALA A 41 -11.57 -7.84 9.41
CA ALA A 41 -11.26 -9.00 10.22
C ALA A 41 -10.30 -8.68 11.39
N THR A 42 -9.44 -7.67 11.28
CA THR A 42 -8.54 -7.27 12.37
C THR A 42 -9.27 -6.66 13.57
N SER A 43 -10.53 -6.25 13.42
CA SER A 43 -11.28 -5.53 14.46
C SER A 43 -11.55 -6.36 15.72
N HIS A 44 -11.58 -7.68 15.60
CA HIS A 44 -11.97 -8.55 16.70
C HIS A 44 -10.88 -8.79 17.75
N VAL A 45 -9.67 -9.10 17.31
CA VAL A 45 -8.56 -9.45 18.21
C VAL A 45 -7.44 -8.43 18.12
N GLN A 46 -6.88 -8.21 16.93
CA GLN A 46 -5.70 -7.37 16.73
C GLN A 46 -5.95 -5.94 17.22
N TYR A 47 -7.10 -5.38 16.88
CA TYR A 47 -7.50 -4.04 17.32
C TYR A 47 -7.93 -4.02 18.79
N ALA A 48 -8.82 -4.91 19.20
CA ALA A 48 -9.38 -4.92 20.56
C ALA A 48 -8.31 -5.16 21.64
N GLU A 49 -7.33 -6.03 21.36
CA GLU A 49 -6.23 -6.34 22.26
C GLU A 49 -4.97 -5.50 22.00
N LYS A 50 -5.03 -4.52 21.07
CA LYS A 50 -3.93 -3.63 20.71
C LYS A 50 -2.63 -4.37 20.31
N ARG A 51 -2.77 -5.48 19.60
CA ARG A 51 -1.63 -6.35 19.28
C ARG A 51 -0.61 -5.72 18.35
N TRP A 52 -1.00 -4.68 17.62
CA TRP A 52 -0.13 -3.97 16.69
C TRP A 52 0.31 -2.59 17.18
N ASP A 53 -0.04 -2.22 18.42
CA ASP A 53 0.37 -0.97 19.03
C ASP A 53 1.90 -0.79 19.00
N GLY A 54 2.35 0.36 18.51
CA GLY A 54 3.77 0.71 18.40
C GLY A 54 4.54 0.06 17.25
N LYS A 55 3.93 -0.86 16.47
CA LYS A 55 4.61 -1.44 15.29
C LYS A 55 4.83 -0.40 14.20
N ILE A 56 5.79 -0.65 13.35
CA ILE A 56 6.04 0.14 12.12
C ILE A 56 5.08 -0.31 11.02
N ALA A 57 4.50 0.65 10.31
CA ALA A 57 3.68 0.41 9.13
C ALA A 57 4.20 1.19 7.93
N ALA A 58 4.13 0.58 6.76
CA ALA A 58 4.33 1.22 5.47
C ALA A 58 3.36 0.62 4.45
N GLY A 59 3.24 1.24 3.28
CA GLY A 59 2.33 0.67 2.28
C GLY A 59 2.59 1.13 0.86
N PHE A 60 2.00 0.37 -0.05
CA PHE A 60 2.06 0.64 -1.47
C PHE A 60 0.74 0.29 -2.16
N THR A 61 0.53 0.86 -3.32
CA THR A 61 -0.60 0.54 -4.18
C THR A 61 -0.20 0.53 -5.64
N ASN A 62 -1.01 -0.10 -6.47
CA ASN A 62 -0.87 -0.11 -7.92
C ASN A 62 -2.21 0.17 -8.59
N GLY A 63 -2.19 0.71 -9.79
CA GLY A 63 -3.38 0.94 -10.59
C GLY A 63 -3.07 1.22 -12.05
N GLY A 64 -4.06 1.08 -12.92
CA GLY A 64 -3.89 1.20 -14.37
C GLY A 64 -3.71 2.62 -14.90
N SER A 65 -4.07 3.63 -14.14
CA SER A 65 -3.95 5.03 -14.53
C SER A 65 -2.84 5.73 -13.74
N ARG A 66 -2.19 6.71 -14.33
CA ARG A 66 -1.06 7.43 -13.73
C ARG A 66 -1.41 8.06 -12.38
N GLY A 67 -2.47 8.85 -12.30
CA GLY A 67 -3.03 9.36 -11.03
C GLY A 67 -3.94 8.35 -10.37
N GLY A 68 -5.05 8.03 -11.01
CA GLY A 68 -5.97 6.91 -10.73
C GLY A 68 -6.49 6.81 -9.31
N ASP A 69 -6.57 7.92 -8.58
CA ASP A 69 -7.01 7.98 -7.17
C ASP A 69 -6.19 7.13 -6.20
N LYS A 70 -4.98 6.73 -6.59
CA LYS A 70 -4.06 5.92 -5.78
C LYS A 70 -3.73 6.56 -4.43
N GLN A 71 -3.70 7.88 -4.38
CA GLN A 71 -3.55 8.64 -3.14
C GLN A 71 -4.61 8.26 -2.09
N ASN A 72 -5.85 8.04 -2.52
CA ASN A 72 -6.91 7.65 -1.62
C ASN A 72 -6.67 6.26 -0.99
N SER A 73 -6.15 5.31 -1.75
CA SER A 73 -5.74 4.00 -1.22
C SER A 73 -4.65 4.12 -0.16
N LEU A 74 -3.62 4.96 -0.39
CA LEU A 74 -2.58 5.23 0.61
C LEU A 74 -3.15 5.87 1.88
N ILE A 75 -4.06 6.82 1.76
CA ILE A 75 -4.73 7.45 2.92
C ILE A 75 -5.50 6.41 3.73
N GLN A 76 -6.17 5.46 3.08
CA GLN A 76 -6.88 4.39 3.77
C GLN A 76 -5.93 3.47 4.53
N LEU A 77 -4.76 3.11 3.95
CA LEU A 77 -3.73 2.34 4.64
C LEU A 77 -3.18 3.08 5.87
N ILE A 78 -2.90 4.37 5.74
CA ILE A 78 -2.44 5.21 6.85
C ILE A 78 -3.49 5.28 7.96
N THR A 79 -4.76 5.48 7.58
CA THR A 79 -5.87 5.52 8.55
C THR A 79 -5.99 4.19 9.28
N PHE A 80 -5.87 3.08 8.56
CA PHE A 80 -5.89 1.74 9.14
C PHE A 80 -4.73 1.53 10.12
N ALA A 81 -3.51 1.87 9.72
CA ALA A 81 -2.34 1.82 10.59
C ALA A 81 -2.52 2.67 11.86
N ALA A 82 -3.04 3.89 11.70
CA ALA A 82 -3.29 4.79 12.82
C ALA A 82 -4.35 4.25 13.80
N GLN A 83 -5.40 3.59 13.30
CA GLN A 83 -6.38 2.92 14.16
C GLN A 83 -5.76 1.82 15.00
N HIS A 84 -4.78 1.09 14.45
CA HIS A 84 -4.01 0.09 15.17
C HIS A 84 -2.86 0.67 16.00
N GLN A 85 -2.74 2.01 16.12
CA GLN A 85 -1.70 2.72 16.89
C GLN A 85 -0.28 2.45 16.35
N MET A 86 -0.15 2.12 15.05
CA MET A 86 1.13 1.89 14.38
C MET A 86 1.77 3.20 13.93
N HIS A 87 3.09 3.19 13.77
CA HIS A 87 3.87 4.32 13.26
C HIS A 87 4.05 4.20 11.74
N TRP A 88 3.47 5.12 10.98
CA TRP A 88 3.56 5.11 9.52
C TRP A 88 4.89 5.66 9.02
N VAL A 89 5.48 4.93 8.08
CA VAL A 89 6.68 5.35 7.35
C VAL A 89 6.28 5.65 5.90
N GLY A 90 6.48 6.89 5.49
CA GLY A 90 6.25 7.32 4.11
C GLY A 90 7.37 6.88 3.17
N LEU A 91 7.23 7.22 1.88
CA LEU A 91 8.13 6.75 0.83
C LEU A 91 9.59 7.19 1.00
N GLY A 92 9.83 8.39 1.49
CA GLY A 92 11.19 8.88 1.74
C GLY A 92 12.01 9.20 0.48
N LEU A 93 11.40 9.18 -0.70
CA LEU A 93 12.04 9.54 -1.97
C LEU A 93 11.74 10.99 -2.35
N SER A 94 12.69 11.61 -3.04
CA SER A 94 12.48 12.92 -3.66
C SER A 94 11.42 12.86 -4.74
N TYR A 95 10.80 14.00 -5.02
CA TYR A 95 9.86 14.15 -6.12
C TYR A 95 10.55 13.91 -7.45
N GLY A 96 9.99 13.02 -8.26
CA GLY A 96 10.38 12.80 -9.63
C GLY A 96 9.67 13.77 -10.57
N ASN A 97 10.03 13.74 -11.83
CA ASN A 97 9.31 14.33 -12.98
C ASN A 97 8.75 15.75 -12.77
N ASN A 98 9.48 16.61 -12.06
CA ASN A 98 9.08 17.99 -11.74
C ASN A 98 9.92 19.05 -12.46
N ARG A 99 10.69 18.67 -13.48
CA ARG A 99 11.51 19.56 -14.31
C ARG A 99 11.30 19.25 -15.78
N SER A 100 11.51 20.24 -16.65
CA SER A 100 11.30 20.11 -18.09
C SER A 100 12.23 19.09 -18.78
N ASN A 101 13.32 18.71 -18.13
CA ASN A 101 14.32 17.78 -18.65
C ASN A 101 14.28 16.39 -17.96
N THR A 102 13.27 16.10 -17.16
CA THR A 102 13.09 14.75 -16.59
C THR A 102 12.44 13.82 -17.61
N ASN A 103 12.76 12.53 -17.50
CA ASN A 103 12.12 11.46 -18.25
C ASN A 103 11.21 10.61 -17.34
N ASP A 104 10.45 9.71 -17.93
CA ASP A 104 9.51 8.86 -17.20
C ASP A 104 10.17 7.65 -16.47
N GLU A 105 11.49 7.49 -16.63
CA GLU A 105 12.28 6.42 -15.97
C GLU A 105 12.80 6.81 -14.58
N ILE A 106 12.36 7.92 -14.03
CA ILE A 106 12.81 8.38 -12.72
C ILE A 106 11.93 7.75 -11.61
N LEU A 107 12.58 7.29 -10.56
CA LEU A 107 11.87 6.79 -9.36
C LEU A 107 10.93 7.87 -8.79
N ASN A 108 9.80 7.43 -8.28
CA ASN A 108 8.73 8.30 -7.78
C ASN A 108 8.27 9.32 -8.85
N ARG A 109 8.19 8.88 -10.11
CA ARG A 109 7.79 9.75 -11.24
C ARG A 109 6.41 10.40 -11.06
N ASP A 110 5.51 9.73 -10.33
CA ASP A 110 4.15 10.20 -10.07
C ASP A 110 4.06 11.06 -8.79
N THR A 111 5.19 11.25 -8.09
CA THR A 111 5.33 12.23 -6.99
C THR A 111 4.42 11.96 -5.80
N TYR A 112 4.41 10.72 -5.34
CA TYR A 112 3.75 10.35 -4.08
C TYR A 112 4.72 10.43 -2.89
N SER A 113 4.22 10.76 -1.72
CA SER A 113 5.01 10.89 -0.49
C SER A 113 4.58 9.91 0.59
N LEU A 114 3.31 9.53 0.58
CA LEU A 114 2.72 8.74 1.67
C LEU A 114 3.09 7.26 1.58
N GLY A 115 3.43 6.75 0.40
CA GLY A 115 3.82 5.37 0.16
C GLY A 115 4.20 5.17 -1.29
N MET A 116 4.64 3.98 -1.65
CA MET A 116 5.01 3.64 -3.02
C MET A 116 3.77 3.46 -3.90
N VAL A 117 3.87 3.94 -5.13
CA VAL A 117 2.78 3.83 -6.11
C VAL A 117 3.33 3.29 -7.42
N GLY A 118 2.76 2.20 -7.89
CA GLY A 118 3.05 1.62 -9.20
C GLY A 118 1.93 1.89 -10.21
N GLN A 119 2.24 1.68 -11.48
CA GLN A 119 1.28 1.71 -12.58
C GLN A 119 1.41 0.43 -13.41
N SER A 120 0.27 -0.11 -13.83
CA SER A 120 0.20 -1.23 -14.79
C SER A 120 -0.61 -0.83 -16.00
N ASN A 121 -0.29 -1.39 -17.16
CA ASN A 121 -1.13 -1.24 -18.34
C ASN A 121 -2.41 -2.08 -18.18
N ILE A 122 -3.56 -1.48 -18.50
CA ILE A 122 -4.87 -2.14 -18.34
C ILE A 122 -5.18 -3.17 -19.42
N ASP A 123 -4.44 -3.14 -20.53
CA ASP A 123 -4.58 -4.01 -21.70
C ASP A 123 -3.54 -5.15 -21.72
N GLN A 124 -2.78 -5.30 -20.65
CA GLN A 124 -1.75 -6.33 -20.49
C GLN A 124 -1.97 -7.12 -19.21
N GLY A 125 -1.57 -8.39 -19.21
CA GLY A 125 -1.64 -9.24 -18.03
C GLY A 125 -0.52 -8.95 -17.02
N SER A 126 -0.64 -9.53 -15.85
CA SER A 126 0.34 -9.38 -14.75
C SER A 126 1.72 -9.97 -15.06
N GLU A 127 1.82 -10.75 -16.12
CA GLU A 127 3.09 -11.32 -16.61
C GLU A 127 3.96 -10.31 -17.37
N VAL A 128 3.39 -9.17 -17.74
CA VAL A 128 4.11 -8.10 -18.43
C VAL A 128 4.63 -7.10 -17.40
N ALA A 129 5.90 -6.70 -17.57
CA ALA A 129 6.49 -5.68 -16.72
C ALA A 129 5.68 -4.37 -16.77
N PRO A 130 5.55 -3.66 -15.64
CA PRO A 130 4.90 -2.37 -15.63
C PRO A 130 5.61 -1.37 -16.55
N PRO A 131 4.93 -0.30 -16.97
CA PRO A 131 5.49 0.69 -17.90
C PRO A 131 6.59 1.58 -17.29
N SER A 132 6.91 1.40 -16.03
CA SER A 132 7.98 2.13 -15.35
C SER A 132 8.79 1.23 -14.41
N SER A 133 9.92 1.75 -13.96
CA SER A 133 10.78 1.11 -12.96
C SER A 133 10.26 1.21 -11.51
N ASP A 134 9.15 1.87 -11.31
CA ASP A 134 8.51 2.02 -9.99
C ASP A 134 7.77 0.76 -9.53
#